data_f22ecfbf18f0c899c3a8546fbf3c72e1
#
_entry.id   f22ecfbf18f0c899c3a8546fbf3c72e1
#
_cell.length_a   1.000
_cell.length_b   1.000
_cell.length_c   1.000
_cell.angle_alpha   90.00
_cell.angle_beta   90.00
_cell.angle_gamma   90.00
#
_symmetry.space_group_name_H-M   'P 1'
#
loop_
_entity.id
_entity.type
_entity.pdbx_description
1 polymer ?
#
loop_
_entity_poly.entity_id
_entity_poly.type
_entity_poly.pdbx_seq_one_letter_code
_entity_poly.pdbx_strand_id
1 'polypeptide(L)'
;MKTLVLGLGNTILRDDGVGIYVARALRGRLDGIAEVGEAELAGFDLIERLKGYERAIIVDAIQLDDEEPGTVFRMRPDDIRITARLASFHDIDLVTALELGKRLRFEMPSDVLIYAVQVEDARTLGEGCTEAVARVIDPLAEEVAAAVRGPGGGGISIPLSERRKGGA
;
A
#
# COMPACT_ATOMS: atom_id res chain seq x y z
N MET A 1 -8.08 2.51 -18.69
CA MET A 1 -8.29 1.91 -17.35
C MET A 1 -7.98 2.96 -16.29
N LYS A 2 -9.00 3.33 -15.50
CA LYS A 2 -8.83 4.35 -14.47
C LYS A 2 -8.14 3.74 -13.24
N THR A 3 -6.93 4.20 -12.96
CA THR A 3 -6.08 3.66 -11.89
C THR A 3 -5.91 4.68 -10.76
N LEU A 4 -6.05 4.22 -9.52
CA LEU A 4 -5.73 4.96 -8.30
C LEU A 4 -4.51 4.35 -7.63
N VAL A 5 -3.57 5.19 -7.23
CA VAL A 5 -2.53 4.86 -6.24
C VAL A 5 -2.91 5.55 -4.93
N LEU A 6 -3.10 4.79 -3.87
CA LEU A 6 -3.56 5.32 -2.59
C LEU A 6 -2.58 4.94 -1.48
N GLY A 7 -1.92 5.95 -0.90
CA GLY A 7 -1.15 5.79 0.32
C GLY A 7 -2.04 5.90 1.56
N LEU A 8 -2.03 4.87 2.39
CA LEU A 8 -2.74 4.83 3.67
C LEU A 8 -1.78 5.07 4.82
N GLY A 9 -2.26 5.65 5.91
CA GLY A 9 -1.52 5.79 7.15
C GLY A 9 -1.75 7.11 7.88
N ASN A 10 -0.97 7.30 8.93
CA ASN A 10 -0.99 8.51 9.74
C ASN A 10 0.44 9.04 9.93
N THR A 11 0.74 10.19 9.35
CA THR A 11 2.09 10.78 9.36
C THR A 11 2.57 11.28 10.72
N ILE A 12 1.70 11.40 11.70
CA ILE A 12 2.08 11.76 13.07
C ILE A 12 2.45 10.57 13.95
N LEU A 13 2.38 9.35 13.42
CA LEU A 13 2.72 8.09 14.09
C LEU A 13 3.91 7.38 13.41
N ARG A 14 4.99 8.12 13.15
CA ARG A 14 6.24 7.59 12.58
C ARG A 14 6.01 6.74 11.32
N ASP A 15 6.36 5.45 11.38
CA ASP A 15 6.32 4.52 10.24
C ASP A 15 4.90 4.23 9.75
N ASP A 16 3.88 4.48 10.56
CA ASP A 16 2.49 4.35 10.12
C ASP A 16 2.17 5.26 8.93
N GLY A 17 2.92 6.34 8.76
CA GLY A 17 2.83 7.25 7.63
C GLY A 17 3.52 6.80 6.35
N VAL A 18 4.17 5.63 6.30
CA VAL A 18 4.99 5.23 5.14
C VAL A 18 4.22 5.23 3.83
N GLY A 19 2.97 4.76 3.81
CA GLY A 19 2.12 4.78 2.62
C GLY A 19 1.88 6.19 2.09
N ILE A 20 1.67 7.14 2.99
CA ILE A 20 1.51 8.56 2.65
C ILE A 20 2.80 9.12 2.04
N TYR A 21 3.96 8.81 2.62
CA TYR A 21 5.25 9.30 2.09
C TYR A 21 5.56 8.72 0.70
N VAL A 22 5.22 7.46 0.45
CA VAL A 22 5.34 6.85 -0.89
C VAL A 22 4.41 7.55 -1.89
N ALA A 23 3.16 7.81 -1.52
CA ALA A 23 2.22 8.55 -2.37
C ALA A 23 2.75 9.95 -2.69
N ARG A 24 3.31 10.66 -1.70
CA ARG A 24 3.93 11.98 -1.92
C ARG A 24 5.11 11.92 -2.87
N ALA A 25 5.95 10.89 -2.79
CA ALA A 25 7.06 10.68 -3.71
C ALA A 25 6.61 10.40 -5.15
N LEU A 26 5.36 9.97 -5.35
CA LEU A 26 4.78 9.70 -6.68
C LEU A 26 4.06 10.90 -7.29
N ARG A 27 3.79 11.96 -6.54
CA ARG A 27 3.12 13.15 -7.05
C ARG A 27 3.88 13.76 -8.23
N GLY A 28 3.16 14.08 -9.31
CA GLY A 28 3.73 14.60 -10.55
C GLY A 28 4.39 13.55 -11.44
N ARG A 29 4.69 12.35 -10.93
CA ARG A 29 5.36 11.29 -11.70
C ARG A 29 4.39 10.42 -12.50
N LEU A 30 3.13 10.41 -12.11
CA LEU A 30 2.06 9.60 -12.71
C LEU A 30 0.96 10.47 -13.35
N ASP A 31 1.23 11.75 -13.56
CA ASP A 31 0.28 12.69 -14.18
C ASP A 31 -0.19 12.18 -15.54
N GLY A 32 -1.52 12.13 -15.72
CA GLY A 32 -2.13 11.61 -16.94
C GLY A 32 -2.15 10.08 -17.07
N ILE A 33 -1.55 9.34 -16.11
CA ILE A 33 -1.48 7.87 -16.12
C ILE A 33 -2.33 7.28 -14.99
N ALA A 34 -2.18 7.81 -13.78
CA ALA A 34 -2.93 7.38 -12.60
C ALA A 34 -3.17 8.56 -11.66
N GLU A 35 -4.25 8.49 -10.90
CA GLU A 35 -4.49 9.40 -9.79
C GLU A 35 -3.70 8.95 -8.56
N VAL A 36 -3.08 9.88 -7.85
CA VAL A 36 -2.33 9.61 -6.61
C VAL A 36 -3.04 10.31 -5.46
N GLY A 37 -3.45 9.54 -4.47
CA GLY A 37 -4.17 10.02 -3.29
C GLY A 37 -3.52 9.60 -1.99
N GLU A 38 -3.90 10.28 -0.92
CA GLU A 38 -3.54 9.98 0.46
C GLU A 38 -4.83 9.81 1.28
N ALA A 39 -4.83 8.88 2.24
CA ALA A 39 -5.93 8.70 3.16
C ALA A 39 -5.44 8.25 4.53
N GLU A 40 -5.92 8.92 5.58
CA GLU A 40 -5.75 8.51 6.97
C GLU A 40 -6.95 7.67 7.47
N LEU A 41 -7.78 7.20 6.57
CA LEU A 41 -9.15 6.81 6.80
C LEU A 41 -9.35 5.29 6.72
N ALA A 42 -10.37 4.84 7.43
CA ALA A 42 -10.89 3.48 7.43
C ALA A 42 -12.40 3.48 7.09
N GLY A 43 -12.94 2.32 6.75
CA GLY A 43 -14.39 2.14 6.60
C GLY A 43 -15.00 2.80 5.37
N PHE A 44 -16.11 3.53 5.56
CA PHE A 44 -16.88 4.11 4.45
C PHE A 44 -16.11 5.11 3.60
N ASP A 45 -15.22 5.89 4.20
CA ASP A 45 -14.39 6.87 3.49
C ASP A 45 -13.46 6.19 2.49
N LEU A 46 -13.01 4.97 2.80
CA LEU A 46 -12.20 4.18 1.90
C LEU A 46 -13.02 3.70 0.69
N ILE A 47 -14.28 3.34 0.87
CA ILE A 47 -15.20 3.01 -0.23
C ILE A 47 -15.33 4.21 -1.16
N GLU A 48 -15.57 5.40 -0.61
CA GLU A 48 -15.69 6.64 -1.40
C GLU A 48 -14.43 6.95 -2.20
N ARG A 49 -13.26 6.65 -1.65
CA ARG A 49 -11.98 6.84 -2.35
C ARG A 49 -11.75 5.84 -3.47
N LEU A 50 -12.23 4.61 -3.32
CA LEU A 50 -11.98 3.52 -4.26
C LEU A 50 -13.01 3.41 -5.37
N LYS A 51 -14.25 3.90 -5.16
CA LYS A 51 -15.31 3.78 -6.16
C LYS A 51 -14.99 4.53 -7.44
N GLY A 52 -15.37 3.96 -8.58
CA GLY A 52 -15.16 4.54 -9.90
C GLY A 52 -13.78 4.32 -10.50
N TYR A 53 -12.90 3.57 -9.81
CA TYR A 53 -11.63 3.10 -10.36
C TYR A 53 -11.73 1.63 -10.75
N GLU A 54 -11.08 1.25 -11.83
CA GLU A 54 -10.98 -0.14 -12.28
C GLU A 54 -9.83 -0.87 -11.60
N ARG A 55 -8.76 -0.12 -11.31
CA ARG A 55 -7.55 -0.62 -10.65
C ARG A 55 -7.18 0.27 -9.46
N ALA A 56 -6.75 -0.35 -8.36
CA ALA A 56 -6.18 0.34 -7.22
C ALA A 56 -4.84 -0.28 -6.79
N ILE A 57 -3.85 0.56 -6.54
CA ILE A 57 -2.60 0.17 -5.90
C ILE A 57 -2.56 0.86 -4.54
N ILE A 58 -2.54 0.06 -3.49
CA ILE A 58 -2.56 0.53 -2.10
C ILE A 58 -1.16 0.39 -1.53
N VAL A 59 -0.70 1.41 -0.81
CA VAL A 59 0.55 1.36 -0.04
C VAL A 59 0.23 1.64 1.42
N ASP A 60 0.60 0.72 2.29
CA ASP A 60 0.28 0.79 3.73
C ASP A 60 1.42 0.23 4.60
N ALA A 61 1.37 0.51 5.87
CA ALA A 61 2.23 -0.07 6.88
C ALA A 61 1.67 -1.42 7.35
N ILE A 62 2.56 -2.36 7.65
CA ILE A 62 2.20 -3.63 8.28
C ILE A 62 3.13 -3.91 9.46
N GLN A 63 2.59 -4.51 10.51
CA GLN A 63 3.37 -4.94 11.65
C GLN A 63 3.20 -6.43 11.86
N LEU A 64 4.23 -7.19 11.49
CA LEU A 64 4.32 -8.63 11.67
C LEU A 64 5.39 -8.95 12.70
N ASP A 65 5.20 -10.06 13.42
CA ASP A 65 6.25 -10.61 14.27
C ASP A 65 7.33 -11.25 13.40
N ASP A 66 8.59 -11.15 13.85
CA ASP A 66 9.76 -11.79 13.22
C ASP A 66 10.12 -11.31 11.79
N GLU A 67 9.60 -10.17 11.35
CA GLU A 67 9.95 -9.58 10.08
C GLU A 67 10.84 -8.33 10.25
N GLU A 68 11.81 -8.18 9.36
CA GLU A 68 12.71 -7.03 9.41
C GLU A 68 12.03 -5.74 8.97
N PRO A 69 12.18 -4.64 9.71
CA PRO A 69 11.70 -3.33 9.29
C PRO A 69 12.19 -2.94 7.89
N GLY A 70 11.31 -2.36 7.08
CA GLY A 70 11.61 -2.02 5.69
C GLY A 70 11.40 -3.15 4.70
N THR A 71 11.03 -4.35 5.14
CA THR A 71 10.59 -5.41 4.24
C THR A 71 9.29 -5.00 3.57
N VAL A 72 9.20 -5.18 2.25
CA VAL A 72 8.02 -4.85 1.45
C VAL A 72 7.36 -6.13 0.97
N PHE A 73 6.10 -6.30 1.32
CA PHE A 73 5.25 -7.39 0.86
C PHE A 73 4.35 -6.89 -0.26
N ARG A 74 4.28 -7.64 -1.34
CA ARG A 74 3.34 -7.43 -2.42
C ARG A 74 2.26 -8.50 -2.34
N MET A 75 1.01 -8.08 -2.21
CA MET A 75 -0.10 -9.00 -1.98
C MET A 75 -1.38 -8.52 -2.67
N ARG A 76 -2.36 -9.42 -2.74
CA ARG A 76 -3.72 -9.14 -3.16
C ARG A 76 -4.68 -9.23 -1.97
N PRO A 77 -5.91 -8.68 -2.07
CA PRO A 77 -6.87 -8.75 -0.97
C PRO A 77 -7.14 -10.18 -0.46
N ASP A 78 -7.11 -11.16 -1.35
CA ASP A 78 -7.33 -12.57 -0.96
C ASP A 78 -6.19 -13.13 -0.10
N ASP A 79 -4.96 -12.66 -0.31
CA ASP A 79 -3.80 -13.06 0.50
C ASP A 79 -3.95 -12.60 1.95
N ILE A 80 -4.56 -11.43 2.18
CA ILE A 80 -4.81 -10.89 3.53
C ILE A 80 -5.78 -11.78 4.31
N ARG A 81 -6.78 -12.37 3.66
CA ARG A 81 -7.73 -13.27 4.32
C ARG A 81 -7.07 -14.56 4.86
N ILE A 82 -6.08 -15.07 4.14
CA ILE A 82 -5.32 -16.26 4.52
C ILE A 82 -4.40 -15.94 5.71
N THR A 83 -3.89 -14.72 5.76
CA THR A 83 -2.97 -14.23 6.78
C THR A 83 -3.65 -13.36 7.85
N ALA A 84 -4.93 -13.58 8.13
CA ALA A 84 -5.76 -12.74 9.03
C ALA A 84 -5.17 -12.50 10.45
N ARG A 85 -4.19 -13.30 10.88
CA ARG A 85 -3.42 -13.05 12.11
C ARG A 85 -2.33 -11.98 11.95
N LEU A 86 -2.04 -11.57 10.71
CA LEU A 86 -0.88 -10.77 10.33
C LEU A 86 -1.26 -9.39 9.80
N ALA A 87 -2.56 -9.17 9.53
CA ALA A 87 -3.03 -7.92 8.96
C ALA A 87 -2.91 -6.77 9.96
N SER A 88 -2.44 -5.63 9.50
CA SER A 88 -2.60 -4.37 10.22
C SER A 88 -4.09 -4.03 10.31
N PHE A 89 -4.44 -3.14 11.24
CA PHE A 89 -5.84 -2.71 11.42
C PHE A 89 -6.43 -2.11 10.14
N HIS A 90 -5.60 -1.44 9.36
CA HIS A 90 -6.00 -0.83 8.08
C HIS A 90 -6.27 -1.86 6.97
N ASP A 91 -5.53 -2.95 6.92
CA ASP A 91 -5.71 -3.99 5.89
C ASP A 91 -7.03 -4.74 6.02
N ILE A 92 -7.47 -5.01 7.25
CA ILE A 92 -8.80 -5.60 7.52
C ILE A 92 -9.89 -4.65 7.02
N ASP A 93 -9.74 -3.37 7.28
CA ASP A 93 -10.69 -2.36 6.83
C ASP A 93 -10.74 -2.24 5.30
N LEU A 94 -9.62 -2.38 4.61
CA LEU A 94 -9.57 -2.37 3.14
C LEU A 94 -10.37 -3.53 2.54
N VAL A 95 -10.19 -4.76 3.01
CA VAL A 95 -10.93 -5.93 2.51
C VAL A 95 -12.42 -5.76 2.77
N THR A 96 -12.77 -5.33 3.97
CA THR A 96 -14.16 -5.08 4.34
C THR A 96 -14.79 -3.97 3.48
N ALA A 97 -14.05 -2.89 3.22
CA ALA A 97 -14.51 -1.80 2.37
C ALA A 97 -14.76 -2.26 0.93
N LEU A 98 -13.85 -3.05 0.37
CA LEU A 98 -14.01 -3.62 -0.98
C LEU A 98 -15.25 -4.51 -1.09
N GLU A 99 -15.47 -5.38 -0.11
CA GLU A 99 -16.62 -6.27 -0.06
C GLU A 99 -17.93 -5.51 0.13
N LEU A 100 -17.96 -4.57 1.05
CA LEU A 100 -19.13 -3.77 1.34
C LEU A 100 -19.49 -2.90 0.14
N GLY A 101 -18.52 -2.27 -0.52
CA GLY A 101 -18.75 -1.49 -1.73
C GLY A 101 -19.37 -2.33 -2.84
N LYS A 102 -18.89 -3.56 -3.05
CA LYS A 102 -19.49 -4.51 -4.01
C LYS A 102 -20.92 -4.88 -3.63
N ARG A 103 -21.21 -5.16 -2.35
CA ARG A 103 -22.57 -5.47 -1.87
C ARG A 103 -23.54 -4.30 -2.06
N LEU A 104 -23.04 -3.08 -1.90
CA LEU A 104 -23.79 -1.84 -2.14
C LEU A 104 -23.89 -1.50 -3.63
N ARG A 105 -23.37 -2.34 -4.51
CA ARG A 105 -23.37 -2.17 -5.97
C ARG A 105 -22.65 -0.93 -6.47
N PHE A 106 -21.63 -0.49 -5.74
CA PHE A 106 -20.70 0.52 -6.25
C PHE A 106 -19.72 -0.10 -7.25
N GLU A 107 -19.28 0.70 -8.20
CA GLU A 107 -18.17 0.34 -9.12
C GLU A 107 -16.86 0.34 -8.35
N MET A 108 -16.50 -0.81 -7.78
CA MET A 108 -15.27 -1.02 -7.02
C MET A 108 -14.16 -1.58 -7.90
N PRO A 109 -12.87 -1.28 -7.60
CA PRO A 109 -11.77 -1.82 -8.37
C PRO A 109 -11.79 -3.36 -8.41
N SER A 110 -11.63 -3.91 -9.61
CA SER A 110 -11.51 -5.36 -9.81
C SER A 110 -10.07 -5.86 -9.74
N ASP A 111 -9.11 -4.98 -10.01
CA ASP A 111 -7.66 -5.25 -9.87
C ASP A 111 -7.10 -4.42 -8.72
N VAL A 112 -6.84 -5.07 -7.58
CA VAL A 112 -6.28 -4.44 -6.40
C VAL A 112 -4.94 -5.07 -6.06
N LEU A 113 -3.91 -4.23 -5.95
CA LEU A 113 -2.57 -4.61 -5.56
C LEU A 113 -2.19 -3.85 -4.29
N ILE A 114 -1.62 -4.54 -3.32
CA ILE A 114 -1.24 -3.97 -2.03
C ILE A 114 0.26 -4.11 -1.84
N TYR A 115 0.92 -3.01 -1.51
CA TYR A 115 2.30 -2.98 -1.02
C TYR A 115 2.26 -2.67 0.48
N ALA A 116 2.63 -3.63 1.30
CA ALA A 116 2.68 -3.49 2.74
C ALA A 116 4.13 -3.42 3.21
N VAL A 117 4.48 -2.36 3.93
CA VAL A 117 5.84 -2.11 4.42
C VAL A 117 5.91 -2.47 5.89
N GLN A 118 6.81 -3.41 6.24
CA GLN A 118 7.09 -3.76 7.63
C GLN A 118 7.65 -2.57 8.39
N VAL A 119 7.00 -2.21 9.46
CA VAL A 119 7.35 -1.07 10.31
C VAL A 119 8.27 -1.48 11.47
N GLU A 120 9.00 -0.49 11.99
CA GLU A 120 9.77 -0.59 13.24
C GLU A 120 9.03 0.09 14.38
N ASP A 121 8.55 1.31 14.14
CA ASP A 121 7.79 2.12 15.11
C ASP A 121 6.61 2.82 14.44
N ALA A 122 5.42 2.33 14.67
CA ALA A 122 4.15 2.91 14.20
C ALA A 122 3.28 3.46 15.35
N ARG A 123 3.85 3.67 16.53
CA ARG A 123 3.11 4.06 17.74
C ARG A 123 3.61 5.35 18.36
N THR A 124 4.89 5.65 18.25
CA THR A 124 5.47 6.87 18.79
C THR A 124 4.99 8.09 17.99
N LEU A 125 4.54 9.11 18.69
CA LEU A 125 4.20 10.40 18.07
C LEU A 125 5.46 11.03 17.49
N GLY A 126 5.40 11.41 16.23
CA GLY A 126 6.48 12.07 15.52
C GLY A 126 6.32 11.93 14.01
N GLU A 127 6.76 12.95 13.29
CA GLU A 127 6.80 12.93 11.83
C GLU A 127 8.04 12.19 11.32
N GLY A 128 7.92 11.63 10.14
CA GLY A 128 8.99 10.90 9.47
C GLY A 128 9.13 9.46 9.94
N CYS A 129 9.62 8.62 9.05
CA CYS A 129 9.85 7.20 9.32
C CYS A 129 11.19 6.95 10.03
N THR A 130 11.30 5.79 10.69
CA THR A 130 12.57 5.25 11.13
C THR A 130 13.49 5.02 9.93
N GLU A 131 14.79 4.93 10.17
CA GLU A 131 15.78 4.86 9.08
C GLU A 131 15.56 3.67 8.15
N ALA A 132 15.26 2.49 8.71
CA ALA A 132 15.01 1.27 7.95
C ALA A 132 13.80 1.41 7.00
N VAL A 133 12.73 2.05 7.46
CA VAL A 133 11.52 2.29 6.66
C VAL A 133 11.71 3.45 5.69
N ALA A 134 12.37 4.53 6.10
CA ALA A 134 12.66 5.67 5.22
C ALA A 134 13.45 5.27 3.98
N ARG A 135 14.38 4.32 4.10
CA ARG A 135 15.21 3.82 2.99
C ARG A 135 14.42 3.15 1.88
N VAL A 136 13.23 2.65 2.14
CA VAL A 136 12.43 1.94 1.12
C VAL A 136 11.43 2.83 0.41
N ILE A 137 11.22 4.08 0.85
CA ILE A 137 10.23 4.98 0.27
C ILE A 137 10.50 5.21 -1.22
N ASP A 138 11.68 5.67 -1.59
CA ASP A 138 12.01 5.95 -2.99
C ASP A 138 12.06 4.69 -3.88
N PRO A 139 12.72 3.58 -3.49
CA PRO A 139 12.68 2.34 -4.25
C PRO A 139 11.26 1.80 -4.42
N LEU A 140 10.41 1.90 -3.41
CA LEU A 140 9.03 1.47 -3.49
C LEU A 140 8.21 2.37 -4.40
N ALA A 141 8.42 3.69 -4.37
CA ALA A 141 7.78 4.61 -5.31
C ALA A 141 8.13 4.27 -6.77
N GLU A 142 9.38 3.93 -7.05
CA GLU A 142 9.80 3.44 -8.39
C GLU A 142 9.07 2.16 -8.78
N GLU A 143 8.97 1.20 -7.87
CA GLU A 143 8.28 -0.07 -8.14
C GLU A 143 6.78 0.14 -8.36
N VAL A 144 6.13 0.98 -7.56
CA VAL A 144 4.71 1.34 -7.74
C VAL A 144 4.50 2.03 -9.09
N ALA A 145 5.37 2.97 -9.46
CA ALA A 145 5.30 3.63 -10.76
C ALA A 145 5.44 2.64 -11.92
N ALA A 146 6.33 1.67 -11.80
CA ALA A 146 6.48 0.60 -12.80
C ALA A 146 5.24 -0.29 -12.85
N ALA A 147 4.66 -0.64 -11.70
CA ALA A 147 3.45 -1.44 -11.62
C ALA A 147 2.22 -0.74 -12.25
N VAL A 148 2.14 0.59 -12.13
CA VAL A 148 1.08 1.37 -12.81
C VAL A 148 1.18 1.26 -14.32
N ARG A 149 2.39 1.30 -14.87
CA ARG A 149 2.65 1.27 -16.33
C ARG A 149 2.59 -0.13 -16.93
N GLY A 150 2.76 -1.17 -16.09
CA GLY A 150 2.80 -2.56 -16.52
C GLY A 150 1.43 -3.25 -16.48
N PRO A 151 1.30 -4.42 -17.17
CA PRO A 151 0.12 -5.26 -16.99
C PRO A 151 0.06 -5.74 -15.54
N GLY A 152 -1.15 -5.86 -14.98
CA GLY A 152 -1.39 -6.36 -13.63
C GLY A 152 -0.88 -7.78 -13.46
N GLY A 153 0.41 -7.92 -13.15
CA GLY A 153 1.07 -9.22 -12.98
C GLY A 153 0.71 -9.83 -11.63
N GLY A 154 0.14 -11.02 -11.62
CA GLY A 154 -0.05 -11.83 -10.42
C GLY A 154 1.27 -12.41 -9.93
N GLY A 155 1.42 -12.55 -8.62
CA GLY A 155 2.48 -13.32 -7.99
C GLY A 155 2.97 -12.71 -6.67
N ILE A 156 3.14 -13.56 -5.68
CA ILE A 156 3.85 -13.25 -4.43
C ILE A 156 5.26 -12.80 -4.83
N SER A 157 5.62 -11.57 -4.52
CA SER A 157 6.94 -11.03 -4.82
C SER A 157 7.87 -11.22 -3.64
N ILE A 158 9.07 -11.66 -3.97
CA ILE A 158 10.23 -11.74 -3.06
C ILE A 158 10.52 -10.34 -2.50
N PRO A 159 10.88 -10.22 -1.21
CA PRO A 159 11.21 -8.95 -0.58
C PRO A 159 12.23 -8.14 -1.38
N LEU A 160 12.03 -6.83 -1.51
CA LEU A 160 12.97 -5.91 -2.18
C LEU A 160 14.39 -6.00 -1.61
N SER A 161 14.54 -6.42 -0.35
CA SER A 161 15.82 -6.66 0.32
C SER A 161 16.67 -7.76 -0.32
N GLU A 162 16.07 -8.73 -1.01
CA GLU A 162 16.81 -9.84 -1.64
C GLU A 162 17.29 -9.51 -3.05
N ARG A 163 16.71 -8.52 -3.74
CA ARG A 163 17.13 -8.13 -5.09
C ARG A 163 18.52 -7.48 -5.16
N ARG A 164 19.08 -7.01 -4.03
CA ARG A 164 20.43 -6.41 -3.98
C ARG A 164 21.57 -7.41 -3.82
N LYS A 165 21.29 -8.69 -3.55
CA LYS A 165 22.35 -9.73 -3.40
C LYS A 165 22.71 -10.46 -4.70
N GLY A 166 22.04 -10.20 -5.80
CA GLY A 166 22.26 -10.87 -7.09
C GLY A 166 22.96 -10.05 -8.17
N GLY A 167 23.53 -8.91 -7.84
CA GLY A 167 24.25 -8.03 -8.77
C GLY A 167 25.69 -7.82 -8.34
N ALA A 168 26.53 -8.76 -8.61
CA ALA A 168 27.96 -8.59 -8.65
C ALA A 168 28.43 -8.79 -10.09
#